data_addd40d818308e6301383e71b0963cf2
#
_entry.id   addd40d818308e6301383e71b0963cf2
#
_cell.length_a   1.000
_cell.length_b   1.000
_cell.length_c   1.000
_cell.angle_alpha   90.00
_cell.angle_beta   90.00
_cell.angle_gamma   90.00
#
_symmetry.space_group_name_H-M   'P 1'
#
loop_
_entity.id
_entity.type
_entity.pdbx_description
1 polymer ?
#
loop_
_entity_poly.entity_id
_entity_poly.type
_entity_poly.pdbx_seq_one_letter_code
_entity_poly.pdbx_strand_id
1 'polypeptide(L)'
;MTINDLKDILLKDFNTIVIYKSDASIVVSKERGVAPLMNLLKEDNSQLKDSVVVDKVIGKAAALLMVYAGVKEVYTPVISSPALKVFKNYNIIIHYDKEVERRVNRKGDGLCPMETLCLD
;
A
#
# COMPACT_ATOMS: atom_id res chain seq x y z
N MET A 1 14.21 12.29 -3.56
CA MET A 1 13.04 11.90 -4.37
C MET A 1 11.75 12.21 -3.61
N THR A 2 10.83 12.89 -4.26
CA THR A 2 9.58 13.31 -3.62
C THR A 2 8.46 12.31 -3.88
N ILE A 3 7.35 12.47 -3.14
CA ILE A 3 6.15 11.66 -3.40
C ILE A 3 5.66 11.88 -4.84
N ASN A 4 5.75 13.10 -5.37
CA ASN A 4 5.34 13.36 -6.75
C ASN A 4 6.18 12.56 -7.76
N ASP A 5 7.48 12.42 -7.51
CA ASP A 5 8.35 11.61 -8.36
C ASP A 5 7.91 10.14 -8.34
N LEU A 6 7.56 9.64 -7.16
CA LEU A 6 7.09 8.26 -7.00
C LEU A 6 5.73 8.05 -7.67
N LYS A 7 4.85 9.05 -7.59
CA LYS A 7 3.55 8.99 -8.27
C LYS A 7 3.73 8.89 -9.79
N ASP A 8 4.68 9.64 -10.34
CA ASP A 8 4.98 9.58 -11.78
C ASP A 8 5.45 8.18 -12.18
N ILE A 9 6.30 7.56 -11.36
CA ILE A 9 6.75 6.19 -11.61
C ILE A 9 5.57 5.21 -11.54
N LEU A 10 4.69 5.40 -10.57
CA LEU A 10 3.51 4.54 -10.43
C LEU A 10 2.63 4.57 -11.68
N LEU A 11 2.49 5.75 -12.30
CA LEU A 11 1.62 5.90 -13.47
C LEU A 11 2.25 5.41 -14.76
N LYS A 12 3.57 5.17 -14.78
CA LYS A 12 4.25 4.62 -15.94
C LYS A 12 4.12 3.11 -15.98
N ASP A 13 4.04 2.55 -17.18
CA ASP A 13 4.11 1.11 -17.44
C ASP A 13 3.13 0.27 -16.62
N PHE A 14 2.03 0.88 -16.18
CA PHE A 14 0.96 0.20 -15.43
C PHE A 14 1.46 -0.43 -14.13
N ASN A 15 2.42 0.19 -13.46
CA ASN A 15 2.87 -0.24 -12.14
C ASN A 15 1.71 -0.17 -11.14
N THR A 16 1.67 -1.09 -10.19
CA THR A 16 0.65 -1.10 -9.12
C THR A 16 1.18 -0.55 -7.82
N ILE A 17 2.48 -0.69 -7.57
CA ILE A 17 3.11 -0.23 -6.35
C ILE A 17 4.54 0.22 -6.62
N VAL A 18 4.95 1.29 -5.94
CA VAL A 18 6.33 1.79 -5.96
C VAL A 18 6.77 1.96 -4.52
N ILE A 19 7.94 1.43 -4.20
CA ILE A 19 8.49 1.50 -2.84
C ILE A 19 9.86 2.17 -2.92
N TYR A 20 10.00 3.27 -2.19
CA TYR A 20 11.28 3.97 -2.04
C TYR A 20 11.87 3.57 -0.69
N LYS A 21 12.91 2.76 -0.72
CA LYS A 21 13.50 2.18 0.48
C LYS A 21 14.44 3.16 1.17
N SER A 22 14.73 2.91 2.44
CA SER A 22 15.60 3.79 3.24
C SER A 22 17.03 3.86 2.70
N ASP A 23 17.47 2.85 1.93
CA ASP A 23 18.78 2.86 1.30
C ASP A 23 18.80 3.58 -0.06
N ALA A 24 17.72 4.30 -0.39
CA ALA A 24 17.53 5.05 -1.62
C ALA A 24 17.30 4.18 -2.86
N SER A 25 17.08 2.88 -2.69
CA SER A 25 16.68 2.01 -3.81
C SER A 25 15.18 2.07 -4.04
N ILE A 26 14.76 1.75 -5.26
CA ILE A 26 13.36 1.78 -5.66
C ILE A 26 12.95 0.39 -6.11
N VAL A 27 11.81 -0.08 -5.59
CA VAL A 27 11.19 -1.34 -6.01
C VAL A 27 9.85 -1.01 -6.66
N VAL A 28 9.60 -1.57 -7.83
CA VAL A 28 8.32 -1.43 -8.52
C VAL A 28 7.76 -2.81 -8.81
N SER A 29 6.43 -2.90 -8.84
CA SER A 29 5.76 -4.15 -9.17
C SER A 29 4.49 -3.87 -9.94
N LYS A 30 4.09 -4.83 -10.77
CA LYS A 30 2.82 -4.82 -11.49
C LYS A 30 1.87 -5.86 -10.91
N GLU A 31 2.28 -6.57 -9.88
CA GLU A 31 1.42 -7.56 -9.22
C GLU A 31 0.33 -6.86 -8.43
N ARG A 32 -0.80 -7.55 -8.29
CA ARG A 32 -1.96 -6.99 -7.62
C ARG A 32 -2.04 -7.40 -6.16
N GLY A 33 -2.81 -6.63 -5.39
CA GLY A 33 -3.08 -6.94 -4.00
C GLY A 33 -1.86 -6.80 -3.13
N VAL A 34 -1.72 -7.72 -2.18
CA VAL A 34 -0.63 -7.67 -1.20
C VAL A 34 0.59 -8.50 -1.59
N ALA A 35 0.55 -9.16 -2.74
CA ALA A 35 1.65 -10.04 -3.16
C ALA A 35 3.01 -9.36 -3.16
N PRO A 36 3.17 -8.13 -3.71
CA PRO A 36 4.48 -7.47 -3.68
C PRO A 36 5.01 -7.28 -2.26
N LEU A 37 4.15 -6.85 -1.34
CA LEU A 37 4.54 -6.62 0.06
C LEU A 37 4.90 -7.94 0.74
N MET A 38 4.08 -8.97 0.54
CA MET A 38 4.34 -10.28 1.11
C MET A 38 5.67 -10.86 0.63
N ASN A 39 5.95 -10.75 -0.66
CA ASN A 39 7.18 -11.28 -1.23
C ASN A 39 8.41 -10.58 -0.66
N LEU A 40 8.36 -9.26 -0.52
CA LEU A 40 9.46 -8.50 0.05
C LEU A 40 9.69 -8.84 1.52
N LEU A 41 8.62 -9.02 2.29
CA LEU A 41 8.72 -9.38 3.69
C LEU A 41 9.27 -10.79 3.89
N LYS A 42 8.99 -11.71 2.97
CA LYS A 42 9.56 -13.07 3.02
C LYS A 42 11.05 -13.08 2.75
N GLU A 43 11.53 -12.20 1.88
CA GLU A 43 12.96 -12.10 1.58
C GLU A 43 13.73 -11.52 2.77
N ASP A 44 13.24 -10.41 3.32
CA ASP A 44 13.88 -9.72 4.43
C ASP A 44 12.82 -8.80 5.06
N ASN A 45 12.38 -9.13 6.27
CA ASN A 45 11.31 -8.38 6.92
C ASN A 45 11.72 -6.97 7.36
N SER A 46 12.99 -6.62 7.26
CA SER A 46 13.48 -5.28 7.63
C SER A 46 13.63 -4.33 6.44
N GLN A 47 13.51 -4.83 5.21
CA GLN A 47 13.85 -3.99 4.05
C GLN A 47 12.86 -2.86 3.76
N LEU A 48 11.65 -2.94 4.32
CA LEU A 48 10.64 -1.88 4.14
C LEU A 48 10.62 -0.86 5.28
N LYS A 49 11.45 -1.06 6.30
CA LYS A 49 11.50 -0.15 7.44
C LYS A 49 11.90 1.26 6.97
N ASP A 50 11.15 2.25 7.42
CA ASP A 50 11.35 3.67 7.09
C ASP A 50 11.24 3.96 5.58
N SER A 51 10.54 3.11 4.84
CA SER A 51 10.31 3.31 3.41
C SER A 51 9.11 4.22 3.15
N VAL A 52 9.03 4.71 1.91
CA VAL A 52 7.87 5.44 1.40
C VAL A 52 7.20 4.55 0.35
N VAL A 53 5.89 4.35 0.48
CA VAL A 53 5.13 3.48 -0.42
C VAL A 53 4.09 4.28 -1.18
N VAL A 54 4.02 4.09 -2.48
CA VAL A 54 2.96 4.63 -3.34
C VAL A 54 2.25 3.45 -3.99
N ASP A 55 0.96 3.32 -3.75
CA ASP A 55 0.16 2.18 -4.22
C ASP A 55 -1.13 2.73 -4.84
N LYS A 56 -1.64 2.06 -5.86
CA LYS A 56 -2.85 2.51 -6.56
C LYS A 56 -4.11 2.40 -5.71
N VAL A 57 -4.25 1.34 -4.95
CA VAL A 57 -5.40 1.10 -4.08
C VAL A 57 -4.92 0.39 -2.83
N ILE A 58 -5.31 0.91 -1.67
CA ILE A 58 -4.90 0.31 -0.40
C ILE A 58 -6.14 -0.11 0.39
N GLY A 59 -6.22 -1.41 0.69
CA GLY A 59 -7.21 -1.96 1.59
C GLY A 59 -6.59 -2.26 2.96
N LYS A 60 -7.42 -2.77 3.89
CA LYS A 60 -6.99 -3.02 5.27
C LYS A 60 -5.82 -3.99 5.36
N ALA A 61 -5.81 -5.06 4.56
CA ALA A 61 -4.73 -6.05 4.60
C ALA A 61 -3.39 -5.41 4.22
N ALA A 62 -3.35 -4.62 3.14
CA ALA A 62 -2.14 -3.93 2.73
C ALA A 62 -1.68 -2.94 3.81
N ALA A 63 -2.62 -2.19 4.41
CA ALA A 63 -2.30 -1.24 5.46
C ALA A 63 -1.66 -1.93 6.67
N LEU A 64 -2.20 -3.07 7.09
CA LEU A 64 -1.64 -3.84 8.21
C LEU A 64 -0.23 -4.34 7.90
N LEU A 65 0.00 -4.81 6.67
CA LEU A 65 1.33 -5.24 6.26
C LEU A 65 2.33 -4.08 6.25
N MET A 66 1.90 -2.91 5.79
CA MET A 66 2.76 -1.72 5.80
C MET A 66 3.12 -1.28 7.21
N VAL A 67 2.16 -1.36 8.15
CA VAL A 67 2.42 -1.07 9.57
C VAL A 67 3.43 -2.08 10.12
N TYR A 68 3.21 -3.36 9.87
CA TYR A 68 4.11 -4.42 10.32
C TYR A 68 5.52 -4.22 9.77
N ALA A 69 5.61 -3.81 8.51
CA ALA A 69 6.90 -3.62 7.84
C ALA A 69 7.65 -2.36 8.30
N GLY A 70 6.98 -1.46 9.01
CA GLY A 70 7.62 -0.23 9.49
C GLY A 70 7.70 0.87 8.45
N VAL A 71 6.77 0.89 7.51
CA VAL A 71 6.70 1.95 6.49
C VAL A 71 6.49 3.30 7.15
N LYS A 72 7.16 4.32 6.64
CA LYS A 72 7.13 5.67 7.23
C LYS A 72 6.01 6.54 6.66
N GLU A 73 5.83 6.50 5.35
CA GLU A 73 4.93 7.39 4.64
C GLU A 73 4.30 6.67 3.46
N VAL A 74 3.02 6.97 3.18
CA VAL A 74 2.25 6.27 2.14
C VAL A 74 1.45 7.29 1.34
N TYR A 75 1.38 7.08 0.03
CA TYR A 75 0.42 7.76 -0.83
C TYR A 75 -0.38 6.75 -1.62
N THR A 76 -1.67 7.01 -1.78
CA THR A 76 -2.53 6.23 -2.67
C THR A 76 -3.65 7.10 -3.23
N PRO A 77 -4.03 6.95 -4.52
CA PRO A 77 -5.21 7.62 -5.04
C PRO A 77 -6.51 7.15 -4.36
N VAL A 78 -6.58 5.88 -3.98
CA VAL A 78 -7.80 5.31 -3.39
C VAL A 78 -7.45 4.49 -2.16
N ILE A 79 -8.12 4.79 -1.04
CA ILE A 79 -7.92 4.07 0.21
C ILE A 79 -9.25 3.65 0.79
N SER A 80 -9.33 2.47 1.39
CA SER A 80 -10.52 2.06 2.11
C SER A 80 -10.58 2.72 3.48
N SER A 81 -11.78 2.93 4.00
CA SER A 81 -11.95 3.49 5.34
C SER A 81 -11.27 2.66 6.42
N PRO A 82 -11.36 1.31 6.41
CA PRO A 82 -10.61 0.50 7.38
C PRO A 82 -9.10 0.69 7.29
N ALA A 83 -8.55 0.81 6.07
CA ALA A 83 -7.12 1.04 5.89
C ALA A 83 -6.69 2.40 6.46
N LEU A 84 -7.46 3.44 6.18
CA LEU A 84 -7.17 4.77 6.70
C LEU A 84 -7.14 4.78 8.23
N LYS A 85 -8.08 4.07 8.85
CA LYS A 85 -8.12 3.94 10.31
C LYS A 85 -6.86 3.27 10.84
N VAL A 86 -6.37 2.23 10.17
CA VAL A 86 -5.14 1.55 10.55
C VAL A 86 -3.97 2.52 10.53
N PHE A 87 -3.78 3.27 9.46
CA PHE A 87 -2.68 4.22 9.37
C PHE A 87 -2.75 5.30 10.45
N LYS A 88 -3.94 5.82 10.73
CA LYS A 88 -4.11 6.84 11.76
C LYS A 88 -3.80 6.30 13.15
N ASN A 89 -4.16 5.05 13.42
CA ASN A 89 -3.90 4.44 14.73
C ASN A 89 -2.42 4.21 14.99
N TYR A 90 -1.64 4.03 13.93
CA TYR A 90 -0.20 3.74 14.04
C TYR A 90 0.69 4.90 13.63
N ASN A 91 0.11 6.10 13.48
CA ASN A 91 0.86 7.34 13.21
C ASN A 91 1.70 7.30 11.92
N ILE A 92 1.24 6.55 10.92
CA ILE A 92 1.88 6.56 9.60
C ILE A 92 1.35 7.76 8.82
N ILE A 93 2.25 8.51 8.19
CA ILE A 93 1.86 9.65 7.35
C ILE A 93 1.18 9.10 6.11
N ILE A 94 -0.09 9.47 5.92
CA ILE A 94 -0.89 8.98 4.80
C ILE A 94 -1.43 10.15 3.97
N HIS A 95 -1.20 10.06 2.66
CA HIS A 95 -1.75 10.99 1.68
C HIS A 95 -2.66 10.20 0.74
N TYR A 96 -3.86 10.69 0.49
CA TYR A 96 -4.81 10.00 -0.38
C TYR A 96 -5.70 11.00 -1.10
N ASP A 97 -6.23 10.58 -2.26
CA ASP A 97 -7.13 11.42 -3.04
C ASP A 97 -8.59 11.09 -2.75
N LYS A 98 -8.92 9.81 -2.57
CA LYS A 98 -10.29 9.37 -2.38
C LYS A 98 -10.38 8.26 -1.34
N GLU A 99 -11.31 8.39 -0.42
CA GLU A 99 -11.64 7.36 0.56
C GLU A 99 -12.91 6.64 0.11
N VAL A 100 -12.90 5.29 0.18
CA VAL A 100 -14.08 4.46 -0.08
C VAL A 100 -14.33 3.58 1.13
N GLU A 101 -15.59 3.19 1.35
CA GLU A 101 -15.93 2.40 2.54
C GLU A 101 -15.17 1.08 2.58
N ARG A 102 -15.11 0.38 1.45
CA ARG A 102 -14.45 -0.91 1.33
C ARG A 102 -13.95 -1.10 -0.07
N ARG A 103 -12.91 -1.93 -0.18
CA ARG A 103 -12.40 -2.34 -1.47
C ARG A 103 -13.21 -3.55 -1.93
N VAL A 104 -13.90 -3.42 -3.08
CA VAL A 104 -14.68 -4.52 -3.65
C VAL A 104 -13.94 -5.13 -4.83
N ASN A 105 -14.29 -6.38 -5.17
CA ASN A 105 -13.68 -7.04 -6.31
C ASN A 105 -14.20 -6.43 -7.64
N ARG A 106 -13.63 -6.89 -8.74
CA ARG A 106 -13.95 -6.32 -10.06
C ARG A 106 -15.41 -6.47 -10.47
N LYS A 107 -16.07 -7.49 -9.98
CA LYS A 107 -17.47 -7.75 -10.30
C LYS A 107 -18.40 -6.87 -9.47
N GLY A 108 -17.88 -6.23 -8.43
CA GLY A 108 -18.68 -5.39 -7.56
C GLY A 108 -19.65 -6.16 -6.69
N ASP A 109 -19.55 -7.47 -6.62
CA ASP A 109 -20.48 -8.33 -5.91
C ASP A 109 -19.87 -8.95 -4.65
N GLY A 110 -18.79 -8.39 -4.16
CA GLY A 110 -18.17 -8.88 -2.94
C GLY A 110 -16.86 -8.18 -2.65
N LEU A 111 -16.28 -8.51 -1.51
CA LEU A 111 -14.97 -7.99 -1.10
C LEU A 111 -13.87 -8.86 -1.69
N CYS A 112 -12.68 -8.28 -1.89
CA CYS A 112 -11.55 -9.13 -2.24
C CYS A 112 -11.24 -10.04 -1.04
N PRO A 113 -10.67 -11.25 -1.27
CA PRO A 113 -10.48 -12.22 -0.18
C PRO A 113 -9.70 -11.68 1.01
N MET A 114 -8.66 -10.91 0.76
CA MET A 114 -7.86 -10.35 1.85
C MET A 114 -8.63 -9.33 2.67
N GLU A 115 -9.46 -8.52 2.03
CA GLU A 115 -10.31 -7.57 2.75
C GLU A 115 -11.33 -8.31 3.62
N THR A 116 -11.88 -9.40 3.13
CA THR A 116 -12.81 -10.22 3.90
C THR A 116 -12.15 -10.76 5.17
N LEU A 117 -10.92 -11.25 5.07
CA LEU A 117 -10.18 -11.75 6.21
C LEU A 117 -9.84 -10.68 7.23
N CYS A 118 -9.75 -9.43 6.80
CA CYS A 118 -9.40 -8.30 7.66
C CYS A 118 -10.61 -7.52 8.20
N LEU A 119 -11.82 -7.98 7.93
CA LEU A 119 -13.01 -7.36 8.51
C LEU A 119 -13.09 -7.67 10.00
N ASP A 120 -13.42 -6.69 10.78
CA ASP A 120 -13.59 -6.83 12.22
C ASP A 120 -14.92 -7.52 12.57
#